data_1ffa148875da34152e4deb8886999ab1
#
_entry.id   1ffa148875da34152e4deb8886999ab1
#
_cell.length_a   1.000
_cell.length_b   1.000
_cell.length_c   1.000
_cell.angle_alpha   90.00
_cell.angle_beta   90.00
_cell.angle_gamma   90.00
#
_symmetry.space_group_name_H-M   'P 1'
#
loop_
_entity.id
_entity.type
_entity.pdbx_description
1 polymer ?
#
loop_
_entity_poly.entity_id
_entity_poly.type
_entity_poly.pdbx_seq_one_letter_code
_entity_poly.pdbx_strand_id
1 'polypeptide(L)'
;MKKASVIINAGAGAGHDDGRAAMLRQKLADAGLDAELTLAAGGAELIAAARRARDSGVRLVVAGGGDGSVNAVASQILDCDEDLGIRFGVLPMGTLNHFAKDLGIPLDLDAAIRNLVTGVPVRVDVGEVNGRIFLNNSSLGLYPDIVRDREKQQRRLGRGKWPAAAWATLAALRRYPFMSMRLDVEGERLARRTPFVFIGNNAYTMQGLAIGARERLDAGTLSLYVAQHPTRFGLLRFAFDAMRGKLGDERDFDVLAASGFEIDTHRTRLRVATDGEVTVMAPPLRYRSRPGALEVLVPAPEKS
;
A
#
# COMPACT_ATOMS: atom_id res chain seq x y z
N MET A 1 21.12 24.86 1.01
CA MET A 1 20.58 23.61 0.44
C MET A 1 19.94 22.78 1.56
N LYS A 2 18.80 22.16 1.31
CA LYS A 2 18.15 21.25 2.28
C LYS A 2 18.88 19.93 2.27
N LYS A 3 19.31 19.41 3.43
CA LYS A 3 19.89 18.08 3.55
C LYS A 3 18.80 17.02 3.47
N ALA A 4 18.98 16.01 2.60
CA ALA A 4 18.05 14.94 2.39
C ALA A 4 18.77 13.59 2.24
N SER A 5 18.12 12.49 2.66
CA SER A 5 18.53 11.15 2.30
C SER A 5 17.56 10.60 1.26
N VAL A 6 18.05 10.28 0.05
CA VAL A 6 17.25 9.78 -1.07
C VAL A 6 17.58 8.30 -1.28
N ILE A 7 16.60 7.45 -1.09
CA ILE A 7 16.75 5.99 -1.13
C ILE A 7 15.89 5.45 -2.26
N ILE A 8 16.53 4.89 -3.29
CA ILE A 8 15.87 4.40 -4.49
C ILE A 8 16.04 2.90 -4.61
N ASN A 9 14.96 2.20 -4.89
CA ASN A 9 14.99 0.78 -5.21
C ASN A 9 15.47 0.60 -6.67
N ALA A 10 16.73 0.23 -6.85
CA ALA A 10 17.31 -0.04 -8.16
C ALA A 10 16.83 -1.36 -8.78
N GLY A 11 16.35 -2.31 -7.98
CA GLY A 11 15.81 -3.59 -8.45
C GLY A 11 14.49 -3.53 -9.20
N ALA A 12 13.80 -2.38 -9.22
CA ALA A 12 12.51 -2.20 -9.89
C ALA A 12 12.60 -1.83 -11.38
N GLY A 13 13.74 -1.95 -12.01
CA GLY A 13 13.92 -1.73 -13.46
C GLY A 13 15.37 -1.44 -13.83
N ALA A 14 15.97 -2.31 -14.60
CA ALA A 14 17.32 -2.21 -15.22
C ALA A 14 18.47 -1.83 -14.26
N GLY A 15 19.35 -2.79 -14.04
CA GLY A 15 20.71 -2.79 -13.51
C GLY A 15 21.27 -1.58 -12.78
N HIS A 16 22.29 -1.83 -11.95
CA HIS A 16 23.19 -0.81 -11.43
C HIS A 16 23.83 -0.09 -12.62
N ASP A 17 23.25 1.05 -12.99
CA ASP A 17 23.78 1.94 -14.01
C ASP A 17 24.34 3.19 -13.30
N ASP A 18 25.67 3.29 -13.27
CA ASP A 18 26.36 4.45 -12.71
C ASP A 18 25.93 5.75 -13.37
N GLY A 19 25.52 5.69 -14.65
CA GLY A 19 24.96 6.82 -15.38
C GLY A 19 23.63 7.30 -14.79
N ARG A 20 22.77 6.37 -14.35
CA ARG A 20 21.50 6.71 -13.68
C ARG A 20 21.71 7.39 -12.33
N ALA A 21 22.67 6.87 -11.55
CA ALA A 21 23.04 7.49 -10.27
C ALA A 21 23.56 8.91 -10.45
N ALA A 22 24.46 9.13 -11.43
CA ALA A 22 25.00 10.44 -11.73
C ALA A 22 23.91 11.42 -12.20
N MET A 23 23.04 10.99 -13.10
CA MET A 23 21.90 11.78 -13.57
C MET A 23 20.97 12.19 -12.42
N LEU A 24 20.63 11.27 -11.51
CA LEU A 24 19.76 11.56 -10.37
C LEU A 24 20.42 12.54 -9.40
N ARG A 25 21.72 12.36 -9.08
CA ARG A 25 22.45 13.32 -8.24
C ARG A 25 22.45 14.72 -8.85
N GLN A 26 22.67 14.81 -10.16
CA GLN A 26 22.65 16.09 -10.86
C GLN A 26 21.27 16.74 -10.78
N LYS A 27 20.19 16.02 -11.08
CA LYS A 27 18.83 16.54 -11.02
C LYS A 27 18.43 17.01 -9.61
N LEU A 28 18.83 16.27 -8.57
CA LEU A 28 18.60 16.65 -7.18
C LEU A 28 19.38 17.93 -6.82
N ALA A 29 20.65 18.03 -7.24
CA ALA A 29 21.47 19.21 -7.03
C ALA A 29 20.93 20.44 -7.76
N ASP A 30 20.52 20.30 -9.02
CA ASP A 30 19.91 21.36 -9.83
C ASP A 30 18.60 21.88 -9.21
N ALA A 31 17.86 21.00 -8.53
CA ALA A 31 16.67 21.37 -7.77
C ALA A 31 16.98 22.02 -6.42
N GLY A 32 18.27 22.13 -6.01
CA GLY A 32 18.68 22.75 -4.76
C GLY A 32 18.65 21.81 -3.54
N LEU A 33 18.63 20.50 -3.75
CA LEU A 33 18.71 19.48 -2.71
C LEU A 33 20.17 19.02 -2.53
N ASP A 34 20.68 19.10 -1.29
CA ASP A 34 21.90 18.42 -0.86
C ASP A 34 21.53 17.02 -0.40
N ALA A 35 21.62 16.04 -1.31
CA ALA A 35 21.07 14.72 -1.11
C ALA A 35 22.14 13.63 -1.08
N GLU A 36 22.14 12.84 -0.01
CA GLU A 36 22.81 11.55 0.01
C GLU A 36 21.94 10.54 -0.75
N LEU A 37 22.41 10.09 -1.94
CA LEU A 37 21.70 9.13 -2.78
C LEU A 37 22.18 7.72 -2.52
N THR A 38 21.27 6.83 -2.10
CA THR A 38 21.46 5.38 -2.00
C THR A 38 20.64 4.66 -3.06
N LEU A 39 21.29 3.88 -3.92
CA LEU A 39 20.64 2.96 -4.85
C LEU A 39 20.63 1.57 -4.22
N ALA A 40 19.50 1.14 -3.67
CA ALA A 40 19.36 -0.15 -3.02
C ALA A 40 19.10 -1.25 -4.06
N ALA A 41 19.87 -2.31 -4.05
CA ALA A 41 19.72 -3.46 -4.97
C ALA A 41 18.49 -4.34 -4.62
N GLY A 42 17.93 -4.19 -3.42
CA GLY A 42 16.78 -4.96 -2.97
C GLY A 42 16.22 -4.48 -1.64
N GLY A 43 15.16 -5.16 -1.18
CA GLY A 43 14.41 -4.74 0.02
C GLY A 43 15.26 -4.66 1.30
N ALA A 44 16.19 -5.59 1.51
CA ALA A 44 17.03 -5.59 2.71
C ALA A 44 17.95 -4.34 2.76
N GLU A 45 18.54 -3.98 1.63
CA GLU A 45 19.39 -2.79 1.54
C GLU A 45 18.57 -1.49 1.65
N LEU A 46 17.38 -1.48 1.05
CA LEU A 46 16.41 -0.38 1.17
C LEU A 46 16.07 -0.11 2.64
N ILE A 47 15.73 -1.15 3.40
CA ILE A 47 15.42 -1.09 4.83
C ILE A 47 16.64 -0.58 5.62
N ALA A 48 17.83 -1.13 5.36
CA ALA A 48 19.05 -0.72 6.04
C ALA A 48 19.39 0.76 5.77
N ALA A 49 19.20 1.24 4.53
CA ALA A 49 19.40 2.63 4.17
C ALA A 49 18.38 3.56 4.87
N ALA A 50 17.11 3.13 4.94
CA ALA A 50 16.07 3.91 5.63
C ALA A 50 16.35 4.04 7.14
N ARG A 51 16.82 2.97 7.79
CA ARG A 51 17.25 3.03 9.20
C ARG A 51 18.40 3.99 9.41
N ARG A 52 19.45 3.91 8.58
CA ARG A 52 20.58 4.85 8.66
C ARG A 52 20.11 6.29 8.48
N ALA A 53 19.22 6.54 7.52
CA ALA A 53 18.67 7.88 7.30
C ALA A 53 17.90 8.39 8.52
N ARG A 54 17.03 7.57 9.12
CA ARG A 54 16.31 7.90 10.36
C ARG A 54 17.30 8.25 11.49
N ASP A 55 18.30 7.40 11.72
CA ASP A 55 19.23 7.51 12.83
C ASP A 55 20.26 8.65 12.64
N SER A 56 20.43 9.14 11.40
CA SER A 56 21.35 10.25 11.08
C SER A 56 20.84 11.64 11.46
N GLY A 57 19.58 11.77 11.87
CA GLY A 57 18.95 13.04 12.21
C GLY A 57 18.62 13.92 11.00
N VAL A 58 18.63 13.36 9.77
CA VAL A 58 18.20 14.08 8.56
C VAL A 58 16.70 14.42 8.64
N ARG A 59 16.32 15.61 8.14
CA ARG A 59 14.95 16.10 8.23
C ARG A 59 14.08 15.75 7.01
N LEU A 60 14.67 15.21 5.96
CA LEU A 60 13.96 14.79 4.75
C LEU A 60 14.47 13.42 4.30
N VAL A 61 13.60 12.43 4.34
CA VAL A 61 13.87 11.10 3.80
C VAL A 61 12.98 10.89 2.59
N VAL A 62 13.57 10.51 1.46
CA VAL A 62 12.88 10.34 0.19
C VAL A 62 12.93 8.88 -0.25
N ALA A 63 11.77 8.31 -0.53
CA ALA A 63 11.64 6.98 -1.08
C ALA A 63 11.41 7.02 -2.61
N GLY A 64 12.29 6.40 -3.37
CA GLY A 64 12.13 6.22 -4.82
C GLY A 64 11.80 4.79 -5.17
N GLY A 65 10.67 4.57 -5.86
CA GLY A 65 10.22 3.23 -6.26
C GLY A 65 8.72 3.12 -6.42
N GLY A 66 8.20 1.89 -6.39
CA GLY A 66 6.76 1.62 -6.32
C GLY A 66 6.24 1.59 -4.89
N ASP A 67 4.91 1.35 -4.72
CA ASP A 67 4.22 1.39 -3.43
C ASP A 67 4.89 0.54 -2.34
N GLY A 68 5.39 -0.66 -2.66
CA GLY A 68 6.11 -1.51 -1.70
C GLY A 68 7.42 -0.89 -1.21
N SER A 69 8.18 -0.21 -2.09
CA SER A 69 9.42 0.49 -1.69
C SER A 69 9.12 1.70 -0.83
N VAL A 70 8.08 2.46 -1.19
CA VAL A 70 7.59 3.62 -0.42
C VAL A 70 7.16 3.18 0.97
N ASN A 71 6.36 2.11 1.07
CA ASN A 71 5.94 1.55 2.36
C ASN A 71 7.12 1.03 3.19
N ALA A 72 8.09 0.34 2.57
CA ALA A 72 9.26 -0.19 3.28
C ALA A 72 10.11 0.92 3.92
N VAL A 73 10.32 2.05 3.23
CA VAL A 73 11.05 3.21 3.78
C VAL A 73 10.22 3.90 4.86
N ALA A 74 8.92 4.16 4.62
CA ALA A 74 8.02 4.78 5.60
C ALA A 74 7.95 3.95 6.89
N SER A 75 7.93 2.60 6.77
CA SER A 75 7.93 1.70 7.93
C SER A 75 9.14 1.91 8.84
N GLN A 76 10.32 2.17 8.28
CA GLN A 76 11.52 2.37 9.09
C GLN A 76 11.56 3.75 9.76
N ILE A 77 10.95 4.76 9.15
CA ILE A 77 10.81 6.11 9.74
C ILE A 77 9.86 6.05 10.94
N LEU A 78 8.79 5.27 10.82
CA LEU A 78 7.73 5.16 11.82
C LEU A 78 7.93 4.01 12.83
N ASP A 79 9.07 3.30 12.76
CA ASP A 79 9.45 2.20 13.67
C ASP A 79 9.90 2.69 15.06
N CYS A 80 9.43 3.85 15.49
CA CYS A 80 9.58 4.42 16.83
C CYS A 80 8.30 5.16 17.19
N ASP A 81 8.02 5.23 18.49
CA ASP A 81 6.86 5.96 19.01
C ASP A 81 7.09 7.48 19.08
N GLU A 82 8.31 7.94 18.82
CA GLU A 82 8.68 9.36 18.85
C GLU A 82 8.50 10.00 17.47
N ASP A 83 7.89 11.19 17.45
CA ASP A 83 7.87 12.04 16.25
C ASP A 83 9.26 12.67 16.04
N LEU A 84 10.05 12.08 15.18
CA LEU A 84 11.38 12.55 14.84
C LEU A 84 11.38 13.83 13.98
N GLY A 85 10.22 14.34 13.60
CA GLY A 85 10.05 15.49 12.73
C GLY A 85 10.67 15.27 11.34
N ILE A 86 10.70 14.04 10.87
CA ILE A 86 11.19 13.66 9.54
C ILE A 86 10.06 13.86 8.53
N ARG A 87 10.31 14.68 7.51
CA ARG A 87 9.45 14.79 6.34
C ARG A 87 9.71 13.67 5.37
N PHE A 88 8.66 13.17 4.79
CA PHE A 88 8.70 12.07 3.82
C PHE A 88 8.49 12.60 2.40
N GLY A 89 9.43 12.32 1.51
CA GLY A 89 9.32 12.59 0.09
C GLY A 89 9.10 11.32 -0.71
N VAL A 90 8.37 11.41 -1.82
CA VAL A 90 8.12 10.28 -2.71
C VAL A 90 8.55 10.61 -4.13
N LEU A 91 9.36 9.73 -4.73
CA LEU A 91 9.66 9.71 -6.16
C LEU A 91 8.96 8.48 -6.77
N PRO A 92 7.81 8.65 -7.43
CA PRO A 92 6.99 7.55 -7.92
C PRO A 92 7.62 6.92 -9.17
N MET A 93 8.34 5.82 -8.98
CA MET A 93 9.08 5.10 -10.02
C MET A 93 8.53 3.68 -10.26
N GLY A 94 7.40 3.35 -9.68
CA GLY A 94 6.69 2.07 -9.85
C GLY A 94 5.66 2.11 -10.97
N THR A 95 4.93 1.00 -11.13
CA THR A 95 3.88 0.88 -12.16
C THR A 95 2.55 1.48 -11.73
N LEU A 96 2.16 1.31 -10.47
CA LEU A 96 0.84 1.72 -9.97
C LEU A 96 0.89 3.06 -9.22
N ASN A 97 1.80 3.21 -8.27
CA ASN A 97 2.06 4.43 -7.49
C ASN A 97 0.77 5.00 -6.86
N HIS A 98 -0.01 4.12 -6.21
CA HIS A 98 -1.30 4.49 -5.62
C HIS A 98 -1.15 5.60 -4.58
N PHE A 99 -0.21 5.45 -3.65
CA PHE A 99 0.02 6.43 -2.59
C PHE A 99 0.39 7.81 -3.14
N ALA A 100 1.24 7.86 -4.17
CA ALA A 100 1.62 9.12 -4.80
C ALA A 100 0.44 9.78 -5.53
N LYS A 101 -0.39 8.97 -6.23
CA LYS A 101 -1.57 9.46 -6.95
C LYS A 101 -2.61 10.05 -6.00
N ASP A 102 -2.90 9.37 -4.89
CA ASP A 102 -3.88 9.83 -3.89
C ASP A 102 -3.45 11.16 -3.25
N LEU A 103 -2.14 11.42 -3.18
CA LEU A 103 -1.56 12.67 -2.69
C LEU A 103 -1.32 13.74 -3.76
N GLY A 104 -1.69 13.47 -5.02
CA GLY A 104 -1.45 14.38 -6.13
C GLY A 104 0.04 14.61 -6.45
N ILE A 105 0.94 13.72 -5.98
CA ILE A 105 2.37 13.81 -6.24
C ILE A 105 2.61 13.52 -7.74
N PRO A 106 3.34 14.40 -8.47
CA PRO A 106 3.59 14.22 -9.88
C PRO A 106 4.28 12.89 -10.19
N LEU A 107 3.81 12.19 -11.24
CA LEU A 107 4.42 10.94 -11.70
C LEU A 107 5.64 11.16 -12.60
N ASP A 108 5.79 12.36 -13.15
CA ASP A 108 7.00 12.77 -13.85
C ASP A 108 8.15 12.99 -12.85
N LEU A 109 9.31 12.44 -13.16
CA LEU A 109 10.44 12.45 -12.23
C LEU A 109 10.93 13.86 -11.90
N ASP A 110 11.02 14.74 -12.90
CA ASP A 110 11.53 16.10 -12.70
C ASP A 110 10.53 16.95 -11.91
N ALA A 111 9.24 16.76 -12.16
CA ALA A 111 8.19 17.41 -11.38
C ALA A 111 8.14 16.86 -9.93
N ALA A 112 8.33 15.56 -9.74
CA ALA A 112 8.41 14.95 -8.40
C ALA A 112 9.64 15.45 -7.62
N ILE A 113 10.79 15.60 -8.27
CA ILE A 113 11.99 16.20 -7.65
C ILE A 113 11.73 17.66 -7.27
N ARG A 114 11.10 18.45 -8.14
CA ARG A 114 10.70 19.82 -7.79
C ARG A 114 9.77 19.86 -6.57
N ASN A 115 8.82 18.92 -6.49
CA ASN A 115 7.92 18.81 -5.34
C ASN A 115 8.67 18.59 -4.00
N LEU A 116 9.81 17.91 -3.99
CA LEU A 116 10.62 17.77 -2.76
C LEU A 116 11.12 19.11 -2.20
N VAL A 117 11.25 20.11 -3.06
CA VAL A 117 11.77 21.45 -2.68
C VAL A 117 10.64 22.45 -2.44
N THR A 118 9.65 22.45 -3.34
CA THR A 118 8.56 23.45 -3.37
C THR A 118 7.28 22.97 -2.68
N GLY A 119 7.17 21.67 -2.43
CA GLY A 119 6.01 21.06 -1.82
C GLY A 119 5.79 21.51 -0.37
N VAL A 120 4.55 21.38 0.06
CA VAL A 120 4.10 21.66 1.42
C VAL A 120 3.97 20.35 2.22
N PRO A 121 4.31 20.36 3.51
CA PRO A 121 4.13 19.19 4.36
C PRO A 121 2.64 19.00 4.70
N VAL A 122 2.15 17.76 4.55
CA VAL A 122 0.81 17.35 4.97
C VAL A 122 0.92 16.10 5.83
N ARG A 123 0.21 16.05 6.95
CA ARG A 123 0.16 14.86 7.78
C ARG A 123 -0.91 13.91 7.25
N VAL A 124 -0.53 12.65 7.07
CA VAL A 124 -1.43 11.59 6.60
C VAL A 124 -1.46 10.43 7.60
N ASP A 125 -2.57 9.72 7.58
CA ASP A 125 -2.78 8.55 8.41
C ASP A 125 -1.99 7.35 7.90
N VAL A 126 -1.67 6.47 8.82
CA VAL A 126 -1.03 5.20 8.54
C VAL A 126 -1.83 4.08 9.17
N GLY A 127 -2.18 3.07 8.40
CA GLY A 127 -2.78 1.85 8.95
C GLY A 127 -1.73 0.93 9.53
N GLU A 128 -2.10 0.20 10.58
CA GLU A 128 -1.21 -0.78 11.23
C GLU A 128 -1.95 -2.07 11.53
N VAL A 129 -1.27 -3.22 11.36
CA VAL A 129 -1.73 -4.53 11.80
C VAL A 129 -0.61 -5.25 12.53
N ASN A 130 -0.81 -5.60 13.81
CA ASN A 130 0.17 -6.28 14.65
C ASN A 130 1.60 -5.68 14.56
N GLY A 131 1.73 -4.35 14.59
CA GLY A 131 2.99 -3.62 14.48
C GLY A 131 3.51 -3.41 13.05
N ARG A 132 2.86 -3.97 12.03
CA ARG A 132 3.23 -3.75 10.64
C ARG A 132 2.36 -2.66 10.02
N ILE A 133 2.97 -1.62 9.50
CA ILE A 133 2.24 -0.51 8.86
C ILE A 133 1.86 -0.83 7.40
N PHE A 134 0.84 -0.11 6.93
CA PHE A 134 0.48 0.00 5.52
C PHE A 134 -0.02 1.42 5.21
N LEU A 135 0.35 1.91 4.04
CA LEU A 135 -0.01 3.25 3.58
C LEU A 135 -1.32 3.25 2.79
N ASN A 136 -1.55 2.18 2.04
CA ASN A 136 -2.73 2.04 1.18
C ASN A 136 -3.76 1.10 1.80
N ASN A 137 -3.47 -0.19 1.84
CA ASN A 137 -4.43 -1.19 2.26
C ASN A 137 -3.80 -2.45 2.82
N SER A 138 -4.63 -3.20 3.54
CA SER A 138 -4.37 -4.57 3.94
C SER A 138 -5.48 -5.49 3.45
N SER A 139 -5.21 -6.78 3.28
CA SER A 139 -6.23 -7.73 2.88
C SER A 139 -5.97 -9.14 3.41
N LEU A 140 -7.08 -9.90 3.55
CA LEU A 140 -7.12 -11.27 4.04
C LEU A 140 -7.91 -12.17 3.09
N GLY A 141 -7.59 -13.46 3.07
CA GLY A 141 -8.34 -14.46 2.31
C GLY A 141 -7.81 -14.68 0.90
N LEU A 142 -8.67 -14.61 -0.10
CA LEU A 142 -8.36 -14.97 -1.49
C LEU A 142 -7.34 -14.02 -2.16
N TYR A 143 -7.37 -12.75 -1.82
CA TYR A 143 -6.58 -11.71 -2.50
C TYR A 143 -5.05 -11.89 -2.36
N PRO A 144 -4.47 -12.19 -1.19
CA PRO A 144 -3.04 -12.43 -1.06
C PRO A 144 -2.51 -13.54 -1.97
N ASP A 145 -3.33 -14.56 -2.21
CA ASP A 145 -2.95 -15.68 -3.06
C ASP A 145 -3.08 -15.36 -4.56
N ILE A 146 -4.08 -14.54 -4.95
CA ILE A 146 -4.22 -14.04 -6.32
C ILE A 146 -3.04 -13.13 -6.70
N VAL A 147 -2.64 -12.24 -5.81
CA VAL A 147 -1.49 -11.33 -6.03
C VAL A 147 -0.22 -12.15 -6.24
N ARG A 148 0.04 -13.15 -5.39
CA ARG A 148 1.20 -14.03 -5.51
C ARG A 148 1.20 -14.86 -6.78
N ASP A 149 0.06 -15.41 -7.18
CA ASP A 149 -0.07 -16.23 -8.38
C ASP A 149 0.03 -15.38 -9.65
N ARG A 150 -0.43 -14.12 -9.62
CA ARG A 150 -0.24 -13.17 -10.72
C ARG A 150 1.24 -12.89 -10.98
N GLU A 151 2.04 -12.68 -9.95
CA GLU A 151 3.50 -12.48 -10.10
C GLU A 151 4.21 -13.72 -10.66
N LYS A 152 3.80 -14.92 -10.22
CA LYS A 152 4.34 -16.18 -10.74
C LYS A 152 3.92 -16.43 -12.19
N GLN A 153 2.70 -16.10 -12.57
CA GLN A 153 2.17 -16.31 -13.91
C GLN A 153 2.69 -15.29 -14.93
N GLN A 154 2.92 -14.03 -14.53
CA GLN A 154 3.57 -13.06 -15.40
C GLN A 154 4.97 -13.50 -15.82
N ARG A 155 5.67 -14.26 -14.97
CA ARG A 155 7.00 -14.82 -15.30
C ARG A 155 6.93 -16.10 -16.15
N ARG A 156 5.79 -16.82 -16.20
CA ARG A 156 5.67 -18.13 -16.85
C ARG A 156 4.86 -18.16 -18.16
N LEU A 157 3.94 -17.23 -18.40
CA LEU A 157 2.97 -17.35 -19.48
C LEU A 157 2.99 -16.15 -20.43
N GLY A 158 3.85 -16.21 -21.43
CA GLY A 158 3.97 -15.23 -22.52
C GLY A 158 2.80 -15.19 -23.53
N ARG A 159 1.73 -16.00 -23.42
CA ARG A 159 0.61 -16.04 -24.39
C ARG A 159 -0.70 -16.53 -23.76
N GLY A 160 -1.82 -15.81 -24.04
CA GLY A 160 -3.19 -16.29 -23.75
C GLY A 160 -3.74 -15.91 -22.38
N LYS A 161 -3.87 -14.62 -22.07
CA LYS A 161 -4.19 -14.10 -20.73
C LYS A 161 -5.59 -14.42 -20.19
N TRP A 162 -6.62 -14.57 -21.03
CA TRP A 162 -8.02 -14.66 -20.60
C TRP A 162 -8.51 -16.06 -20.16
N PRO A 163 -8.25 -17.17 -20.90
CA PRO A 163 -8.68 -18.50 -20.45
C PRO A 163 -7.95 -18.98 -19.20
N ALA A 164 -6.64 -18.63 -19.08
CA ALA A 164 -5.84 -19.00 -17.93
C ALA A 164 -6.26 -18.23 -16.67
N ALA A 165 -6.64 -16.96 -16.80
CA ALA A 165 -7.16 -16.15 -15.69
C ALA A 165 -8.53 -16.67 -15.23
N ALA A 166 -9.44 -16.99 -16.14
CA ALA A 166 -10.75 -17.56 -15.82
C ALA A 166 -10.62 -18.93 -15.13
N TRP A 167 -9.71 -19.79 -15.60
CA TRP A 167 -9.45 -21.09 -15.00
C TRP A 167 -8.77 -20.98 -13.63
N ALA A 168 -7.82 -20.07 -13.47
CA ALA A 168 -7.16 -19.79 -12.20
C ALA A 168 -8.17 -19.24 -11.16
N THR A 169 -9.05 -18.34 -11.58
CA THR A 169 -10.13 -17.81 -10.73
C THR A 169 -11.09 -18.92 -10.32
N LEU A 170 -11.52 -19.80 -11.25
CA LEU A 170 -12.39 -20.92 -10.94
C LEU A 170 -11.71 -21.95 -10.03
N ALA A 171 -10.44 -22.24 -10.25
CA ALA A 171 -9.64 -23.12 -9.40
C ALA A 171 -9.41 -22.53 -8.00
N ALA A 172 -9.19 -21.22 -7.91
CA ALA A 172 -9.10 -20.50 -6.65
C ALA A 172 -10.44 -20.54 -5.90
N LEU A 173 -11.55 -20.26 -6.55
CA LEU A 173 -12.90 -20.35 -5.98
C LEU A 173 -13.26 -21.77 -5.48
N ARG A 174 -12.73 -22.81 -6.13
CA ARG A 174 -12.91 -24.21 -5.68
C ARG A 174 -12.02 -24.60 -4.50
N ARG A 175 -10.82 -24.03 -4.40
CA ARG A 175 -9.81 -24.38 -3.38
C ARG A 175 -9.90 -23.57 -2.10
N TYR A 176 -10.50 -22.35 -2.15
CA TYR A 176 -10.47 -21.47 -0.99
C TYR A 176 -11.69 -21.67 -0.10
N PRO A 177 -11.48 -22.15 1.13
CA PRO A 177 -12.52 -22.20 2.12
C PRO A 177 -12.86 -20.77 2.58
N PHE A 178 -14.15 -20.51 2.74
CA PHE A 178 -14.61 -19.33 3.48
C PHE A 178 -13.93 -19.28 4.85
N MET A 179 -13.52 -18.12 5.23
CA MET A 179 -12.95 -17.85 6.54
C MET A 179 -14.09 -17.44 7.47
N SER A 180 -14.29 -18.20 8.54
CA SER A 180 -15.12 -17.77 9.66
C SER A 180 -14.27 -16.92 10.57
N MET A 181 -14.71 -15.70 10.81
CA MET A 181 -14.00 -14.73 11.64
C MET A 181 -14.95 -14.04 12.62
N ARG A 182 -14.38 -13.61 13.73
CA ARG A 182 -15.01 -12.71 14.69
C ARG A 182 -14.36 -11.36 14.53
N LEU A 183 -15.18 -10.36 14.35
CA LEU A 183 -14.77 -8.96 14.30
C LEU A 183 -15.16 -8.34 15.64
N ASP A 184 -14.24 -7.66 16.26
CA ASP A 184 -14.52 -6.78 17.40
C ASP A 184 -14.22 -5.36 16.95
N VAL A 185 -15.28 -4.56 16.78
CA VAL A 185 -15.22 -3.18 16.33
C VAL A 185 -15.79 -2.34 17.44
N GLU A 186 -14.96 -1.58 18.14
CA GLU A 186 -15.36 -0.70 19.24
C GLU A 186 -16.19 -1.40 20.34
N GLY A 187 -15.90 -2.70 20.57
CA GLY A 187 -16.61 -3.53 21.56
C GLY A 187 -17.84 -4.25 21.01
N GLU A 188 -18.26 -3.98 19.79
CA GLU A 188 -19.32 -4.73 19.11
C GLU A 188 -18.74 -5.96 18.43
N ARG A 189 -19.25 -7.14 18.81
CA ARG A 189 -18.78 -8.42 18.28
C ARG A 189 -19.64 -8.95 17.15
N LEU A 190 -19.07 -9.04 15.98
CA LEU A 190 -19.74 -9.50 14.77
C LEU A 190 -19.11 -10.81 14.29
N ALA A 191 -19.91 -11.84 14.06
CA ALA A 191 -19.46 -13.05 13.39
C ALA A 191 -19.72 -12.95 11.89
N ARG A 192 -18.69 -13.21 11.08
CA ARG A 192 -18.79 -13.17 9.61
C ARG A 192 -18.15 -14.40 9.00
N ARG A 193 -18.70 -14.83 7.88
CA ARG A 193 -18.13 -15.89 7.05
C ARG A 193 -17.92 -15.34 5.64
N THR A 194 -16.66 -15.09 5.28
CA THR A 194 -16.31 -14.41 4.04
C THR A 194 -15.10 -15.07 3.37
N PRO A 195 -15.00 -15.02 2.05
CA PRO A 195 -13.79 -15.44 1.33
C PRO A 195 -12.70 -14.37 1.34
N PHE A 196 -13.07 -13.12 1.61
CA PHE A 196 -12.20 -11.97 1.40
C PHE A 196 -12.55 -10.81 2.33
N VAL A 197 -11.52 -10.17 2.85
CA VAL A 197 -11.60 -8.93 3.61
C VAL A 197 -10.58 -7.95 3.03
N PHE A 198 -11.04 -6.74 2.79
CA PHE A 198 -10.18 -5.63 2.41
C PHE A 198 -10.27 -4.54 3.47
N ILE A 199 -9.12 -4.02 3.85
CA ILE A 199 -9.00 -2.96 4.85
C ILE A 199 -8.26 -1.79 4.21
N GLY A 200 -8.95 -0.70 4.00
CA GLY A 200 -8.37 0.55 3.49
C GLY A 200 -7.83 1.40 4.62
N ASN A 201 -6.68 2.01 4.42
CA ASN A 201 -6.25 3.15 5.22
C ASN A 201 -7.02 4.37 4.74
N ASN A 202 -8.05 4.77 5.46
CA ASN A 202 -9.15 5.64 5.06
C ASN A 202 -10.12 5.03 4.03
N ALA A 203 -11.18 5.75 3.69
CA ALA A 203 -12.22 5.28 2.79
C ALA A 203 -11.78 5.33 1.32
N TYR A 204 -12.11 4.28 0.58
CA TYR A 204 -11.94 4.21 -0.86
C TYR A 204 -13.25 4.51 -1.58
N THR A 205 -13.20 5.28 -2.66
CA THR A 205 -14.32 5.38 -3.59
C THR A 205 -14.39 4.06 -4.38
N MET A 206 -15.49 3.32 -4.20
CA MET A 206 -15.71 2.06 -4.91
C MET A 206 -16.40 2.35 -6.24
N GLN A 207 -15.70 2.21 -7.36
CA GLN A 207 -16.29 2.27 -8.70
C GLN A 207 -16.18 0.89 -9.36
N GLY A 208 -17.19 0.06 -9.16
CA GLY A 208 -17.16 -1.31 -9.65
C GLY A 208 -16.08 -2.17 -8.97
N LEU A 209 -15.28 -2.92 -9.75
CA LEU A 209 -14.10 -3.66 -9.26
C LEU A 209 -12.84 -2.79 -9.09
N ALA A 210 -12.87 -1.57 -9.61
CA ALA A 210 -11.77 -0.66 -9.39
C ALA A 210 -11.89 -0.11 -7.96
N ILE A 211 -10.97 -0.51 -7.11
CA ILE A 211 -10.70 0.21 -5.87
C ILE A 211 -10.21 1.58 -6.34
N GLY A 212 -11.07 2.59 -6.21
CA GLY A 212 -10.81 3.95 -6.66
C GLY A 212 -9.75 4.66 -5.83
N ALA A 213 -9.56 5.92 -6.08
CA ALA A 213 -8.73 6.79 -5.27
C ALA A 213 -9.37 7.03 -3.88
N ARG A 214 -8.58 7.43 -2.92
CA ARG A 214 -9.05 7.93 -1.63
C ARG A 214 -9.20 9.44 -1.72
N GLU A 215 -10.35 9.95 -1.28
CA GLU A 215 -10.59 11.40 -1.24
C GLU A 215 -9.84 12.08 -0.10
N ARG A 216 -9.62 11.34 0.99
CA ARG A 216 -8.93 11.83 2.19
C ARG A 216 -7.96 10.77 2.72
N LEU A 217 -6.83 11.25 3.23
CA LEU A 217 -5.81 10.40 3.88
C LEU A 217 -5.58 10.82 5.34
N ASP A 218 -6.49 11.58 5.90
CA ASP A 218 -6.39 12.21 7.22
C ASP A 218 -7.68 12.09 8.06
N ALA A 219 -8.54 11.10 7.76
CA ALA A 219 -9.80 10.91 8.47
C ALA A 219 -9.64 10.17 9.82
N GLY A 220 -8.47 9.62 10.11
CA GLY A 220 -8.18 8.89 11.34
C GLY A 220 -8.84 7.52 11.42
N THR A 221 -9.33 6.97 10.30
CA THR A 221 -10.12 5.75 10.27
C THR A 221 -9.57 4.69 9.31
N LEU A 222 -9.85 3.43 9.62
CA LEU A 222 -9.72 2.31 8.71
C LEU A 222 -11.09 1.94 8.16
N SER A 223 -11.17 1.64 6.87
CA SER A 223 -12.40 1.18 6.24
C SER A 223 -12.32 -0.32 5.96
N LEU A 224 -13.18 -1.08 6.59
CA LEU A 224 -13.25 -2.54 6.50
C LEU A 224 -14.35 -2.92 5.51
N TYR A 225 -13.98 -3.61 4.44
CA TYR A 225 -14.89 -4.13 3.41
C TYR A 225 -14.95 -5.64 3.53
N VAL A 226 -16.10 -6.16 3.90
CA VAL A 226 -16.35 -7.60 4.05
C VAL A 226 -17.32 -8.06 2.98
N ALA A 227 -16.91 -9.00 2.14
CA ALA A 227 -17.78 -9.53 1.09
C ALA A 227 -18.96 -10.30 1.70
N GLN A 228 -20.21 -9.91 1.32
CA GLN A 228 -21.45 -10.47 1.87
C GLN A 228 -21.84 -11.83 1.29
N HIS A 229 -21.22 -12.29 0.21
CA HIS A 229 -21.64 -13.51 -0.47
C HIS A 229 -21.02 -14.79 0.12
N PRO A 230 -21.70 -15.47 1.08
CA PRO A 230 -21.17 -16.66 1.74
C PRO A 230 -21.24 -17.93 0.86
N THR A 231 -21.66 -17.83 -0.42
CA THR A 231 -21.81 -18.99 -1.31
C THR A 231 -20.84 -18.95 -2.49
N ARG A 232 -20.40 -20.13 -2.93
CA ARG A 232 -19.54 -20.27 -4.13
C ARG A 232 -20.21 -19.73 -5.40
N PHE A 233 -21.52 -19.84 -5.47
CA PHE A 233 -22.31 -19.33 -6.59
C PHE A 233 -22.39 -17.80 -6.56
N GLY A 234 -22.54 -17.19 -5.39
CA GLY A 234 -22.46 -15.74 -5.21
C GLY A 234 -21.11 -15.16 -5.67
N LEU A 235 -20.01 -15.86 -5.35
CA LEU A 235 -18.67 -15.45 -5.83
C LEU A 235 -18.51 -15.58 -7.36
N LEU A 236 -19.11 -16.61 -7.99
CA LEU A 236 -19.11 -16.74 -9.44
C LEU A 236 -19.91 -15.62 -10.10
N ARG A 237 -21.08 -15.29 -9.54
CA ARG A 237 -21.90 -14.16 -9.98
C ARG A 237 -21.12 -12.84 -9.80
N PHE A 238 -20.53 -12.63 -8.64
CA PHE A 238 -19.68 -11.48 -8.36
C PHE A 238 -18.53 -11.36 -9.37
N ALA A 239 -17.79 -12.44 -9.65
CA ALA A 239 -16.72 -12.44 -10.65
C ALA A 239 -17.26 -12.17 -12.08
N PHE A 240 -18.45 -12.64 -12.41
CA PHE A 240 -19.09 -12.42 -13.70
C PHE A 240 -19.61 -10.99 -13.86
N ASP A 241 -20.23 -10.44 -12.82
CA ASP A 241 -20.68 -9.04 -12.78
C ASP A 241 -19.48 -8.09 -12.81
N ALA A 242 -18.39 -8.48 -12.17
CA ALA A 242 -17.08 -7.85 -12.24
C ALA A 242 -16.53 -7.75 -13.66
N MET A 243 -16.54 -8.86 -14.40
CA MET A 243 -16.07 -8.88 -15.80
C MET A 243 -16.93 -8.00 -16.71
N ARG A 244 -18.20 -7.77 -16.36
CA ARG A 244 -19.13 -6.90 -17.08
C ARG A 244 -19.08 -5.42 -16.68
N GLY A 245 -18.21 -5.06 -15.71
CA GLY A 245 -18.15 -3.70 -15.18
C GLY A 245 -19.39 -3.26 -14.38
N LYS A 246 -20.21 -4.23 -13.94
CA LYS A 246 -21.46 -3.98 -13.22
C LYS A 246 -21.34 -4.08 -11.69
N LEU A 247 -20.12 -4.13 -11.16
CA LEU A 247 -19.90 -4.06 -9.72
C LEU A 247 -19.90 -2.59 -9.30
N GLY A 248 -20.91 -2.18 -8.61
CA GLY A 248 -21.07 -0.80 -8.17
C GLY A 248 -22.12 -0.61 -7.09
N ASP A 249 -22.75 -1.69 -6.67
CA ASP A 249 -23.72 -1.58 -5.60
C ASP A 249 -23.05 -1.83 -4.24
N GLU A 250 -23.29 -0.92 -3.29
CA GLU A 250 -22.98 -1.06 -1.85
C GLU A 250 -23.52 -2.36 -1.24
N ARG A 251 -24.36 -3.09 -1.97
CA ARG A 251 -24.99 -4.36 -1.58
C ARG A 251 -24.05 -5.57 -1.57
N ASP A 252 -22.87 -5.45 -2.15
CA ASP A 252 -21.92 -6.57 -2.24
C ASP A 252 -20.93 -6.64 -1.08
N PHE A 253 -20.82 -5.54 -0.31
CA PHE A 253 -19.92 -5.44 0.83
C PHE A 253 -20.60 -4.84 2.05
N ASP A 254 -20.32 -5.41 3.22
CA ASP A 254 -20.49 -4.70 4.49
C ASP A 254 -19.31 -3.74 4.63
N VAL A 255 -19.57 -2.45 4.74
CA VAL A 255 -18.55 -1.43 4.92
C VAL A 255 -18.63 -0.91 6.36
N LEU A 256 -17.56 -1.06 7.11
CA LEU A 256 -17.43 -0.56 8.47
C LEU A 256 -16.23 0.38 8.54
N ALA A 257 -16.39 1.53 9.18
CA ALA A 257 -15.29 2.47 9.41
C ALA A 257 -15.07 2.61 10.93
N ALA A 258 -13.82 2.45 11.36
CA ALA A 258 -13.44 2.57 12.76
C ALA A 258 -11.97 3.00 12.90
N SER A 259 -11.59 3.55 14.03
CA SER A 259 -10.20 3.87 14.35
C SER A 259 -9.36 2.63 14.61
N GLY A 260 -9.98 1.52 14.99
CA GLY A 260 -9.36 0.22 15.20
C GLY A 260 -10.36 -0.90 15.36
N PHE A 261 -9.91 -2.12 15.11
CA PHE A 261 -10.70 -3.34 15.27
C PHE A 261 -9.80 -4.57 15.37
N GLU A 262 -10.37 -5.65 15.89
CA GLU A 262 -9.69 -6.93 16.01
C GLU A 262 -10.38 -7.99 15.14
N ILE A 263 -9.58 -8.78 14.41
CA ILE A 263 -10.04 -9.93 13.65
C ILE A 263 -9.49 -11.19 14.27
N ASP A 264 -10.37 -12.04 14.79
CA ASP A 264 -10.04 -13.35 15.31
C ASP A 264 -10.60 -14.48 14.45
N THR A 265 -9.90 -15.60 14.39
CA THR A 265 -10.31 -16.79 13.63
C THR A 265 -9.80 -18.06 14.32
N HIS A 266 -10.40 -19.20 13.99
CA HIS A 266 -9.92 -20.51 14.47
C HIS A 266 -8.60 -20.98 13.83
N ARG A 267 -8.06 -20.24 12.86
CA ARG A 267 -6.79 -20.58 12.21
C ARG A 267 -5.63 -20.08 13.06
N THR A 268 -4.59 -20.87 13.19
CA THR A 268 -3.38 -20.48 13.93
C THR A 268 -2.46 -19.52 13.16
N ARG A 269 -2.64 -19.44 11.82
CA ARG A 269 -1.85 -18.59 10.95
C ARG A 269 -2.71 -18.08 9.80
N LEU A 270 -2.57 -16.80 9.51
CA LEU A 270 -3.23 -16.12 8.39
C LEU A 270 -2.19 -15.47 7.48
N ARG A 271 -2.47 -15.50 6.19
CA ARG A 271 -1.76 -14.65 5.22
C ARG A 271 -2.44 -13.30 5.18
N VAL A 272 -1.67 -12.30 5.48
CA VAL A 272 -2.07 -10.88 5.47
C VAL A 272 -1.25 -10.20 4.39
N ALA A 273 -1.91 -9.55 3.45
CA ALA A 273 -1.22 -8.66 2.52
C ALA A 273 -1.30 -7.23 3.09
N THR A 274 -0.19 -6.51 3.04
CA THR A 274 -0.09 -5.07 3.36
C THR A 274 0.63 -4.41 2.20
N ASP A 275 -0.03 -3.46 1.53
CA ASP A 275 0.49 -2.78 0.33
C ASP A 275 1.08 -3.75 -0.73
N GLY A 276 0.43 -4.91 -0.90
CA GLY A 276 0.84 -5.95 -1.84
C GLY A 276 1.90 -6.94 -1.33
N GLU A 277 2.49 -6.73 -0.16
CA GLU A 277 3.42 -7.68 0.45
C GLU A 277 2.70 -8.67 1.37
N VAL A 278 2.91 -9.97 1.15
CA VAL A 278 2.25 -11.03 1.92
C VAL A 278 3.10 -11.51 3.08
N THR A 279 2.57 -11.39 4.29
CA THR A 279 3.19 -11.88 5.53
C THR A 279 2.28 -12.88 6.21
N VAL A 280 2.85 -13.81 6.98
CA VAL A 280 2.09 -14.76 7.81
C VAL A 280 2.03 -14.23 9.23
N MET A 281 0.82 -14.01 9.73
CA MET A 281 0.57 -13.50 11.08
C MET A 281 -0.31 -14.48 11.87
N ALA A 282 -0.14 -14.47 13.19
CA ALA A 282 -1.02 -15.20 14.11
C ALA A 282 -2.21 -14.31 14.51
N PRO A 283 -3.46 -14.83 14.53
CA PRO A 283 -4.58 -14.14 15.15
C PRO A 283 -4.36 -14.00 16.69
N PRO A 284 -5.02 -13.04 17.34
CA PRO A 284 -5.88 -12.03 16.74
C PRO A 284 -5.09 -10.98 15.97
N LEU A 285 -5.67 -10.52 14.85
CA LEU A 285 -5.10 -9.43 14.07
C LEU A 285 -5.66 -8.11 14.58
N ARG A 286 -4.82 -7.30 15.19
CA ARG A 286 -5.19 -5.99 15.74
C ARG A 286 -4.85 -4.91 14.74
N TYR A 287 -5.90 -4.34 14.18
CA TYR A 287 -5.83 -3.22 13.25
C TYR A 287 -6.06 -1.90 13.98
N ARG A 288 -5.26 -0.90 13.67
CA ARG A 288 -5.46 0.47 14.16
C ARG A 288 -5.08 1.49 13.10
N SER A 289 -5.75 2.62 13.08
CA SER A 289 -5.28 3.83 12.42
C SER A 289 -4.26 4.53 13.32
N ARG A 290 -3.23 5.10 12.71
CA ARG A 290 -2.29 6.04 13.35
C ARG A 290 -2.50 7.41 12.69
N PRO A 291 -3.39 8.25 13.25
CA PRO A 291 -3.77 9.52 12.63
C PRO A 291 -2.58 10.47 12.51
N GLY A 292 -2.40 11.05 11.32
CA GLY A 292 -1.37 12.04 11.04
C GLY A 292 0.06 11.57 11.30
N ALA A 293 0.32 10.25 11.31
CA ALA A 293 1.60 9.69 11.72
C ALA A 293 2.74 9.98 10.74
N LEU A 294 2.45 10.25 9.46
CA LEU A 294 3.47 10.49 8.45
C LEU A 294 3.32 11.88 7.86
N GLU A 295 4.36 12.71 7.92
CA GLU A 295 4.40 14.04 7.29
C GLU A 295 4.99 13.93 5.88
N VAL A 296 4.15 14.11 4.85
CA VAL A 296 4.53 13.91 3.44
C VAL A 296 4.58 15.24 2.70
N LEU A 297 5.57 15.42 1.83
CA LEU A 297 5.65 16.57 0.92
C LEU A 297 4.73 16.37 -0.28
N VAL A 298 3.71 17.22 -0.39
CA VAL A 298 2.74 17.21 -1.49
C VAL A 298 2.81 18.52 -2.28
N PRO A 299 2.31 18.56 -3.53
CA PRO A 299 2.23 19.81 -4.29
C PRO A 299 1.46 20.87 -3.52
N ALA A 300 1.98 22.10 -3.53
CA ALA A 300 1.22 23.21 -2.99
C ALA A 300 -0.09 23.38 -3.79
N PRO A 301 -1.21 23.69 -3.12
CA PRO A 301 -2.45 23.97 -3.83
C PRO A 301 -2.24 25.12 -4.82
N GLU A 302 -2.74 24.96 -6.03
CA GLU A 302 -2.70 26.04 -7.02
C GLU A 302 -3.45 27.25 -6.41
N LYS A 303 -2.78 28.40 -6.42
CA LYS A 303 -3.45 29.64 -6.02
C LYS A 303 -4.51 29.94 -7.07
N SER A 304 -5.78 29.76 -6.71
CA SER A 304 -6.94 30.17 -7.47
C SER A 304 -6.92 31.67 -7.78
#